data_2aabcbf7a1c4032959a60f51afa28426
#
_entry.id   2aabcbf7a1c4032959a60f51afa28426
#
_cell.length_a   1.000
_cell.length_b   1.000
_cell.length_c   1.000
_cell.angle_alpha   90.00
_cell.angle_beta   90.00
_cell.angle_gamma   90.00
#
_symmetry.space_group_name_H-M   'P 1'
#
loop_
_entity.id
_entity.type
_entity.pdbx_description
1 polymer ?
#
loop_
_entity_poly.entity_id
_entity_poly.type
_entity_poly.pdbx_seq_one_letter_code
_entity_poly.pdbx_strand_id
1 'polypeptide(L)'
;ELFGIFIDNFFLNLLTLGIYYPWAKAKQLRYYYSSTSINNSDFQFSGTGKEMFFGLAKALAVLFFLNFAYEAIMAGMVMDWMLLLGGMLYFLFFWLLIVIASVGAKRYRMSRTSWRGIRFRFEGTFKETSMLIAKGWLMSILTLGLYYPYYRNRFQAYWTSRSSFGNIAFNYDGQGNEVFRIWIKGILISILTFGIYMFWLKANIQRYFWNRTSYSDTRIVSNLYGGIWLKESLIYILLVIITFGFGMAWATVRYKRFYLGTFSLEGKIDLAAVKQSEAKLTGATGEGMADFFDVEM
;
A
#
# COMPACT_ATOMS: atom_id res chain seq x y z
N GLU A 1 0.17 11.39 -22.81
CA GLU A 1 1.45 10.78 -22.41
C GLU A 1 1.22 9.46 -21.66
N LEU A 2 0.44 9.41 -20.56
CA LEU A 2 0.18 8.16 -19.82
C LEU A 2 -0.48 7.06 -20.68
N PHE A 3 -1.38 7.42 -21.57
CA PHE A 3 -2.04 6.46 -22.47
C PHE A 3 -1.02 5.76 -23.39
N GLY A 4 -0.05 6.51 -23.93
CA GLY A 4 1.06 5.92 -24.69
C GLY A 4 1.88 4.96 -23.84
N ILE A 5 2.26 5.38 -22.62
CA ILE A 5 2.98 4.51 -21.65
C ILE A 5 2.19 3.24 -21.36
N PHE A 6 0.86 3.34 -21.25
CA PHE A 6 -0.01 2.19 -20.94
C PHE A 6 -0.09 1.22 -22.12
N ILE A 7 -0.26 1.72 -23.35
CA ILE A 7 -0.31 0.89 -24.57
C ILE A 7 1.05 0.20 -24.80
N ASP A 8 2.15 0.96 -24.74
CA ASP A 8 3.50 0.40 -24.89
C ASP A 8 3.74 -0.71 -23.85
N ASN A 9 3.39 -0.45 -22.60
CA ASN A 9 3.55 -1.41 -21.53
C ASN A 9 2.66 -2.65 -21.73
N PHE A 10 1.43 -2.49 -22.24
CA PHE A 10 0.52 -3.60 -22.53
C PHE A 10 1.12 -4.52 -23.59
N PHE A 11 1.52 -3.97 -24.73
CA PHE A 11 2.10 -4.78 -25.81
C PHE A 11 3.44 -5.41 -25.43
N LEU A 12 4.33 -4.67 -24.74
CA LEU A 12 5.60 -5.21 -24.28
C LEU A 12 5.42 -6.32 -23.25
N ASN A 13 4.45 -6.19 -22.33
CA ASN A 13 4.13 -7.26 -21.40
C ASN A 13 3.56 -8.50 -22.10
N LEU A 14 2.69 -8.31 -23.09
CA LEU A 14 2.14 -9.40 -23.88
C LEU A 14 3.23 -10.14 -24.66
N LEU A 15 4.10 -9.41 -25.37
CA LEU A 15 5.20 -9.97 -26.15
C LEU A 15 6.25 -10.69 -25.30
N THR A 16 6.48 -10.22 -24.08
CA THR A 16 7.46 -10.80 -23.15
C THR A 16 6.85 -11.76 -22.14
N LEU A 17 5.57 -12.15 -22.30
CA LEU A 17 4.84 -13.00 -21.37
C LEU A 17 4.93 -12.51 -19.90
N GLY A 18 4.88 -11.17 -19.70
CA GLY A 18 4.93 -10.53 -18.39
C GLY A 18 6.33 -10.23 -17.86
N ILE A 19 7.40 -10.68 -18.50
CA ILE A 19 8.79 -10.39 -18.04
C ILE A 19 9.06 -8.88 -18.00
N TYR A 20 8.42 -8.10 -18.88
CA TYR A 20 8.58 -6.64 -18.94
C TYR A 20 7.84 -5.89 -17.79
N TYR A 21 6.97 -6.54 -17.03
CA TYR A 21 6.16 -5.91 -15.97
C TYR A 21 6.94 -4.98 -15.03
N PRO A 22 8.14 -5.33 -14.51
CA PRO A 22 8.90 -4.45 -13.62
C PRO A 22 9.30 -3.12 -14.25
N TRP A 23 9.63 -3.12 -15.56
CA TRP A 23 9.94 -1.88 -16.29
C TRP A 23 8.70 -1.05 -16.54
N ALA A 24 7.59 -1.71 -16.89
CA ALA A 24 6.29 -1.07 -17.03
C ALA A 24 5.89 -0.35 -15.74
N LYS A 25 6.01 -1.04 -14.60
CA LYS A 25 5.71 -0.48 -13.28
C LYS A 25 6.61 0.69 -12.92
N ALA A 26 7.91 0.58 -13.14
CA ALA A 26 8.85 1.67 -12.89
C ALA A 26 8.52 2.92 -13.72
N LYS A 27 8.15 2.76 -15.03
CA LYS A 27 7.69 3.87 -15.88
C LYS A 27 6.42 4.53 -15.34
N GLN A 28 5.43 3.72 -14.94
CA GLN A 28 4.17 4.22 -14.36
C GLN A 28 4.40 4.99 -13.06
N LEU A 29 5.22 4.45 -12.14
CA LEU A 29 5.53 5.13 -10.89
C LEU A 29 6.23 6.46 -11.13
N ARG A 30 7.23 6.52 -12.01
CA ARG A 30 7.89 7.79 -12.37
C ARG A 30 6.88 8.81 -12.87
N TYR A 31 6.00 8.41 -13.79
CA TYR A 31 4.97 9.29 -14.31
C TYR A 31 4.04 9.80 -13.22
N TYR A 32 3.55 8.94 -12.33
CA TYR A 32 2.65 9.35 -11.26
C TYR A 32 3.32 10.31 -10.28
N TYR A 33 4.56 10.05 -9.88
CA TYR A 33 5.27 10.92 -8.96
C TYR A 33 5.62 12.26 -9.62
N SER A 34 6.12 12.29 -10.85
CA SER A 34 6.40 13.53 -11.57
C SER A 34 5.15 14.35 -11.93
N SER A 35 3.98 13.71 -11.96
CA SER A 35 2.69 14.39 -12.17
C SER A 35 2.01 14.82 -10.86
N THR A 36 2.67 14.61 -9.71
CA THR A 36 2.17 15.01 -8.39
C THR A 36 3.06 16.10 -7.84
N SER A 37 2.49 17.26 -7.52
CA SER A 37 3.22 18.42 -7.00
C SER A 37 2.65 18.92 -5.69
N ILE A 38 3.53 19.43 -4.84
CA ILE A 38 3.20 20.20 -3.64
C ILE A 38 3.98 21.51 -3.70
N ASN A 39 3.30 22.64 -3.52
CA ASN A 39 3.92 23.98 -3.56
C ASN A 39 4.80 24.18 -4.81
N ASN A 40 4.26 23.85 -6.00
CA ASN A 40 4.92 23.95 -7.31
C ASN A 40 6.22 23.14 -7.44
N SER A 41 6.39 22.12 -6.64
CA SER A 41 7.54 21.21 -6.75
C SER A 41 7.06 19.78 -6.87
N ASP A 42 7.55 19.08 -7.89
CA ASP A 42 7.14 17.72 -8.20
C ASP A 42 7.87 16.69 -7.35
N PHE A 43 7.21 15.57 -7.11
CA PHE A 43 7.87 14.40 -6.56
C PHE A 43 8.68 13.69 -7.64
N GLN A 44 9.74 13.02 -7.23
CA GLN A 44 10.57 12.23 -8.10
C GLN A 44 10.67 10.80 -7.59
N PHE A 45 10.62 9.84 -8.50
CA PHE A 45 10.82 8.42 -8.22
C PHE A 45 12.04 7.91 -8.97
N SER A 46 13.08 7.49 -8.24
CA SER A 46 14.36 7.04 -8.79
C SER A 46 14.49 5.52 -8.96
N GLY A 47 13.43 4.75 -8.67
CA GLY A 47 13.44 3.30 -8.82
C GLY A 47 13.54 2.87 -10.30
N THR A 48 14.25 1.76 -10.54
CA THR A 48 14.48 1.24 -11.90
C THR A 48 13.78 -0.10 -12.11
N GLY A 49 13.36 -0.36 -13.36
CA GLY A 49 12.77 -1.65 -13.73
C GLY A 49 13.71 -2.83 -13.49
N LYS A 50 15.03 -2.61 -13.66
CA LYS A 50 16.06 -3.63 -13.40
C LYS A 50 16.08 -4.04 -11.92
N GLU A 51 16.04 -3.08 -10.99
CA GLU A 51 15.95 -3.36 -9.55
C GLU A 51 14.68 -4.14 -9.20
N MET A 52 13.53 -3.70 -9.73
CA MET A 52 12.25 -4.37 -9.51
C MET A 52 12.24 -5.79 -10.09
N PHE A 53 12.84 -5.99 -11.28
CA PHE A 53 12.95 -7.32 -11.88
C PHE A 53 13.74 -8.29 -10.99
N PHE A 54 14.92 -7.90 -10.53
CA PHE A 54 15.71 -8.75 -9.64
C PHE A 54 15.01 -8.95 -8.28
N GLY A 55 14.27 -7.96 -7.80
CA GLY A 55 13.43 -8.08 -6.62
C GLY A 55 12.35 -9.15 -6.79
N LEU A 56 11.61 -9.08 -7.89
CA LEU A 56 10.57 -10.05 -8.26
C LEU A 56 11.14 -11.44 -8.51
N ALA A 57 12.25 -11.55 -9.26
CA ALA A 57 12.90 -12.84 -9.55
C ALA A 57 13.34 -13.56 -8.26
N LYS A 58 13.92 -12.84 -7.30
CA LYS A 58 14.25 -13.40 -5.99
C LYS A 58 13.01 -13.88 -5.21
N ALA A 59 11.94 -13.08 -5.25
CA ALA A 59 10.69 -13.44 -4.60
C ALA A 59 10.08 -14.72 -5.20
N LEU A 60 10.03 -14.80 -6.53
CA LEU A 60 9.53 -15.99 -7.24
C LEU A 60 10.42 -17.23 -6.99
N ALA A 61 11.74 -17.07 -6.95
CA ALA A 61 12.66 -18.16 -6.62
C ALA A 61 12.40 -18.69 -5.21
N VAL A 62 12.26 -17.82 -4.22
CA VAL A 62 11.92 -18.23 -2.84
C VAL A 62 10.59 -18.98 -2.81
N LEU A 63 9.56 -18.46 -3.45
CA LEU A 63 8.25 -19.11 -3.52
C LEU A 63 8.31 -20.48 -4.21
N PHE A 64 9.04 -20.56 -5.33
CA PHE A 64 9.22 -21.83 -6.05
C PHE A 64 9.89 -22.90 -5.18
N PHE A 65 11.01 -22.58 -4.55
CA PHE A 65 11.70 -23.51 -3.66
C PHE A 65 10.86 -23.93 -2.47
N LEU A 66 10.05 -23.04 -1.95
CA LEU A 66 9.17 -23.33 -0.82
C LEU A 66 8.02 -24.24 -1.22
N ASN A 67 7.37 -23.98 -2.37
CA ASN A 67 6.34 -24.88 -2.88
C ASN A 67 6.93 -26.26 -3.16
N PHE A 68 8.09 -26.31 -3.80
CA PHE A 68 8.79 -27.58 -4.07
C PHE A 68 9.11 -28.35 -2.79
N ALA A 69 9.65 -27.67 -1.77
CA ALA A 69 9.94 -28.29 -0.47
C ALA A 69 8.66 -28.76 0.23
N TYR A 70 7.58 -27.97 0.18
CA TYR A 70 6.29 -28.33 0.74
C TYR A 70 5.73 -29.61 0.07
N GLU A 71 5.69 -29.66 -1.25
CA GLU A 71 5.24 -30.84 -2.00
C GLU A 71 6.08 -32.08 -1.70
N ALA A 72 7.41 -31.93 -1.66
CA ALA A 72 8.31 -33.02 -1.33
C ALA A 72 8.09 -33.59 0.09
N ILE A 73 7.81 -32.71 1.05
CA ILE A 73 7.49 -33.12 2.43
C ILE A 73 6.13 -33.78 2.51
N MET A 74 5.11 -33.19 1.83
CA MET A 74 3.74 -33.71 1.86
C MET A 74 3.61 -35.07 1.18
N ALA A 75 4.38 -35.33 0.12
CA ALA A 75 4.37 -36.60 -0.59
C ALA A 75 4.75 -37.82 0.28
N GLY A 76 5.51 -37.60 1.36
CA GLY A 76 5.89 -38.63 2.34
C GLY A 76 4.95 -38.76 3.55
N MET A 77 3.92 -37.89 3.66
CA MET A 77 3.01 -37.88 4.81
C MET A 77 1.80 -38.78 4.59
N VAL A 78 1.61 -39.74 5.47
CA VAL A 78 0.56 -40.78 5.37
C VAL A 78 -0.59 -40.52 6.34
N MET A 79 -0.40 -39.72 7.38
CA MET A 79 -1.40 -39.48 8.42
C MET A 79 -2.08 -38.10 8.26
N ASP A 80 -3.40 -38.03 8.38
CA ASP A 80 -4.21 -36.81 8.22
C ASP A 80 -3.76 -35.65 9.12
N TRP A 81 -3.35 -35.92 10.36
CA TRP A 81 -2.86 -34.88 11.26
C TRP A 81 -1.54 -34.26 10.80
N MET A 82 -0.66 -35.04 10.12
CA MET A 82 0.57 -34.53 9.52
C MET A 82 0.27 -33.58 8.36
N LEU A 83 -0.73 -33.89 7.53
CA LEU A 83 -1.20 -33.01 6.46
C LEU A 83 -1.76 -31.69 7.02
N LEU A 84 -2.56 -31.76 8.10
CA LEU A 84 -3.07 -30.59 8.78
C LEU A 84 -1.93 -29.71 9.34
N LEU A 85 -0.98 -30.30 10.03
CA LEU A 85 0.17 -29.59 10.59
C LEU A 85 1.02 -28.92 9.50
N GLY A 86 1.29 -29.67 8.41
CA GLY A 86 2.01 -29.14 7.26
C GLY A 86 1.30 -27.99 6.59
N GLY A 87 -0.02 -28.08 6.41
CA GLY A 87 -0.85 -26.99 5.89
C GLY A 87 -0.81 -25.74 6.78
N MET A 88 -0.87 -25.91 8.09
CA MET A 88 -0.76 -24.78 9.05
C MET A 88 0.62 -24.13 8.99
N LEU A 89 1.70 -24.90 8.91
CA LEU A 89 3.06 -24.38 8.77
C LEU A 89 3.26 -23.65 7.44
N TYR A 90 2.72 -24.18 6.35
CA TYR A 90 2.76 -23.53 5.04
C TYR A 90 2.00 -22.20 5.05
N PHE A 91 0.79 -22.18 5.65
CA PHE A 91 0.01 -20.95 5.81
C PHE A 91 0.76 -19.89 6.65
N LEU A 92 1.34 -20.30 7.79
CA LEU A 92 2.14 -19.40 8.65
C LEU A 92 3.32 -18.82 7.86
N PHE A 93 4.02 -19.67 7.12
CA PHE A 93 5.16 -19.25 6.31
C PHE A 93 4.74 -18.25 5.21
N PHE A 94 3.66 -18.56 4.49
CA PHE A 94 3.11 -17.68 3.45
C PHE A 94 2.70 -16.31 4.03
N TRP A 95 2.07 -16.32 5.20
CA TRP A 95 1.74 -15.11 5.93
C TRP A 95 2.99 -14.27 6.29
N LEU A 96 4.07 -14.91 6.75
CA LEU A 96 5.33 -14.23 7.03
C LEU A 96 5.92 -13.58 5.77
N LEU A 97 5.83 -14.23 4.62
CA LEU A 97 6.28 -13.68 3.34
C LEU A 97 5.50 -12.40 2.97
N ILE A 98 4.16 -12.39 3.14
CA ILE A 98 3.34 -11.20 2.89
C ILE A 98 3.78 -10.04 3.79
N VAL A 99 4.08 -10.29 5.07
CA VAL A 99 4.56 -9.24 5.98
C VAL A 99 5.94 -8.71 5.56
N ILE A 100 6.86 -9.60 5.16
CA ILE A 100 8.18 -9.21 4.63
C ILE A 100 8.01 -8.35 3.37
N ALA A 101 7.13 -8.78 2.46
CA ALA A 101 6.82 -8.07 1.23
C ALA A 101 6.30 -6.66 1.52
N SER A 102 5.32 -6.53 2.43
CA SER A 102 4.71 -5.25 2.79
C SER A 102 5.74 -4.25 3.35
N VAL A 103 6.55 -4.68 4.32
CA VAL A 103 7.60 -3.83 4.92
C VAL A 103 8.67 -3.46 3.89
N GLY A 104 9.10 -4.44 3.08
CA GLY A 104 10.13 -4.26 2.07
C GLY A 104 9.69 -3.31 0.95
N ALA A 105 8.46 -3.47 0.46
CA ALA A 105 7.89 -2.60 -0.57
C ALA A 105 7.74 -1.16 -0.08
N LYS A 106 7.19 -0.95 1.12
CA LYS A 106 7.11 0.39 1.72
C LYS A 106 8.49 1.04 1.84
N ARG A 107 9.47 0.30 2.36
CA ARG A 107 10.84 0.77 2.53
C ARG A 107 11.47 1.12 1.18
N TYR A 108 11.29 0.27 0.17
CA TYR A 108 11.79 0.52 -1.18
C TYR A 108 11.16 1.77 -1.79
N ARG A 109 9.82 1.83 -1.85
CA ARG A 109 9.10 2.98 -2.45
C ARG A 109 9.51 4.29 -1.79
N MET A 110 9.54 4.35 -0.47
CA MET A 110 9.92 5.56 0.26
C MET A 110 11.39 5.95 0.01
N SER A 111 12.32 4.99 0.01
CA SER A 111 13.75 5.28 -0.23
C SER A 111 14.03 5.77 -1.65
N ARG A 112 13.15 5.45 -2.62
CA ARG A 112 13.26 5.87 -4.01
C ARG A 112 12.41 7.11 -4.35
N THR A 113 11.62 7.59 -3.40
CA THR A 113 10.81 8.80 -3.55
C THR A 113 11.53 9.98 -2.93
N SER A 114 11.62 11.08 -3.68
CA SER A 114 12.17 12.34 -3.21
C SER A 114 11.26 13.50 -3.58
N TRP A 115 11.31 14.56 -2.79
CA TRP A 115 10.70 15.85 -3.04
C TRP A 115 11.70 16.96 -2.74
N ARG A 116 11.89 17.87 -3.66
CA ARG A 116 12.94 18.90 -3.59
C ARG A 116 14.32 18.34 -3.25
N GLY A 117 14.68 17.17 -3.80
CA GLY A 117 15.96 16.52 -3.56
C GLY A 117 16.07 15.76 -2.23
N ILE A 118 15.11 15.90 -1.31
CA ILE A 118 15.11 15.22 -0.02
C ILE A 118 14.29 13.92 -0.14
N ARG A 119 14.83 12.81 0.36
CA ARG A 119 14.21 11.49 0.27
C ARG A 119 13.30 11.20 1.46
N PHE A 120 12.30 10.37 1.18
CA PHE A 120 11.49 9.74 2.20
C PHE A 120 12.18 8.49 2.74
N ARG A 121 11.83 8.09 3.95
CA ARG A 121 12.38 6.92 4.61
C ARG A 121 11.31 6.20 5.43
N PHE A 122 11.42 4.86 5.50
CA PHE A 122 10.61 4.02 6.39
C PHE A 122 11.50 3.12 7.23
N GLU A 123 11.35 3.24 8.55
CA GLU A 123 12.19 2.52 9.53
C GLU A 123 11.46 1.37 10.22
N GLY A 124 10.27 1.05 9.79
CA GLY A 124 9.52 -0.10 10.33
C GLY A 124 10.29 -1.39 10.15
N THR A 125 10.30 -2.24 11.19
CA THR A 125 10.98 -3.54 11.16
C THR A 125 10.00 -4.68 10.89
N PHE A 126 10.49 -5.75 10.27
CA PHE A 126 9.71 -6.97 10.05
C PHE A 126 9.15 -7.51 11.38
N LYS A 127 9.98 -7.61 12.43
CA LYS A 127 9.58 -8.13 13.75
C LYS A 127 8.44 -7.33 14.38
N GLU A 128 8.54 -6.01 14.40
CA GLU A 128 7.48 -5.14 14.95
C GLU A 128 6.19 -5.26 14.13
N THR A 129 6.30 -5.25 12.80
CA THR A 129 5.15 -5.35 11.89
C THR A 129 4.47 -6.71 12.02
N SER A 130 5.22 -7.82 12.03
CA SER A 130 4.64 -9.16 12.17
C SER A 130 3.92 -9.34 13.50
N MET A 131 4.52 -8.86 14.60
CA MET A 131 3.88 -8.93 15.92
C MET A 131 2.61 -8.08 15.99
N LEU A 132 2.64 -6.88 15.41
CA LEU A 132 1.47 -5.99 15.37
C LEU A 132 0.33 -6.59 14.56
N ILE A 133 0.63 -7.17 13.38
CA ILE A 133 -0.37 -7.82 12.53
C ILE A 133 -0.90 -9.09 13.23
N ALA A 134 -0.02 -9.97 13.76
CA ALA A 134 -0.43 -11.19 14.43
C ALA A 134 -1.35 -10.93 15.63
N LYS A 135 -0.95 -10.01 16.52
CA LYS A 135 -1.79 -9.59 17.64
C LYS A 135 -3.10 -8.97 17.18
N GLY A 136 -3.05 -8.13 16.17
CA GLY A 136 -4.23 -7.48 15.61
C GLY A 136 -5.24 -8.48 15.05
N TRP A 137 -4.79 -9.44 14.27
CA TRP A 137 -5.63 -10.50 13.72
C TRP A 137 -6.18 -11.42 14.79
N LEU A 138 -5.30 -11.91 15.71
CA LEU A 138 -5.73 -12.79 16.81
C LEU A 138 -6.83 -12.13 17.65
N MET A 139 -6.61 -10.89 18.08
CA MET A 139 -7.61 -10.16 18.87
C MET A 139 -8.88 -9.87 18.07
N SER A 140 -8.75 -9.59 16.77
CA SER A 140 -9.93 -9.39 15.92
C SER A 140 -10.77 -10.67 15.76
N ILE A 141 -10.14 -11.84 15.63
CA ILE A 141 -10.83 -13.12 15.57
C ILE A 141 -11.52 -13.42 16.91
N LEU A 142 -10.79 -13.30 18.02
CA LEU A 142 -11.34 -13.56 19.37
C LEU A 142 -12.51 -12.64 19.73
N THR A 143 -12.54 -11.44 19.18
CA THR A 143 -13.62 -10.45 19.43
C THR A 143 -14.65 -10.38 18.31
N LEU A 144 -14.71 -11.38 17.41
CA LEU A 144 -15.63 -11.42 16.26
C LEU A 144 -15.56 -10.13 15.41
N GLY A 145 -14.37 -9.58 15.24
CA GLY A 145 -14.11 -8.38 14.43
C GLY A 145 -14.20 -7.05 15.20
N LEU A 146 -14.70 -7.02 16.44
CA LEU A 146 -14.84 -5.76 17.20
C LEU A 146 -13.50 -5.07 17.50
N TYR A 147 -12.40 -5.82 17.57
CA TYR A 147 -11.08 -5.26 17.78
C TYR A 147 -10.45 -4.69 16.49
N TYR A 148 -10.97 -5.02 15.31
CA TYR A 148 -10.40 -4.63 14.02
C TYR A 148 -10.14 -3.10 13.88
N PRO A 149 -11.05 -2.18 14.27
CA PRO A 149 -10.78 -0.74 14.20
C PRO A 149 -9.62 -0.29 15.09
N TYR A 150 -9.46 -0.88 16.27
CA TYR A 150 -8.33 -0.61 17.17
C TYR A 150 -7.01 -1.09 16.55
N TYR A 151 -7.03 -2.26 15.94
CA TYR A 151 -5.88 -2.79 15.18
C TYR A 151 -5.52 -1.85 14.03
N ARG A 152 -6.49 -1.43 13.20
CA ARG A 152 -6.27 -0.52 12.08
C ARG A 152 -5.69 0.82 12.54
N ASN A 153 -6.15 1.37 13.65
CA ASN A 153 -5.59 2.59 14.23
C ASN A 153 -4.14 2.41 14.68
N ARG A 154 -3.82 1.30 15.37
CA ARG A 154 -2.44 0.99 15.80
C ARG A 154 -1.52 0.76 14.61
N PHE A 155 -2.02 0.09 13.57
CA PHE A 155 -1.27 -0.11 12.33
C PHE A 155 -0.97 1.22 11.64
N GLN A 156 -1.95 2.12 11.54
CA GLN A 156 -1.76 3.46 10.99
C GLN A 156 -0.75 4.27 11.81
N ALA A 157 -0.87 4.25 13.12
CA ALA A 157 0.06 4.94 14.03
C ALA A 157 1.51 4.45 13.82
N TYR A 158 1.72 3.13 13.81
CA TYR A 158 3.03 2.52 13.56
C TYR A 158 3.56 2.89 12.17
N TRP A 159 2.73 2.76 11.13
CA TRP A 159 3.11 3.00 9.74
C TRP A 159 3.49 4.45 9.48
N THR A 160 2.77 5.38 10.11
CA THR A 160 3.03 6.82 10.01
C THR A 160 4.26 7.22 10.81
N SER A 161 4.33 6.86 12.09
CA SER A 161 5.44 7.25 12.96
C SER A 161 6.81 6.69 12.55
N ARG A 162 6.83 5.56 11.81
CA ARG A 162 8.06 4.99 11.24
C ARG A 162 8.38 5.55 9.83
N SER A 163 7.56 6.44 9.31
CA SER A 163 7.80 7.16 8.05
C SER A 163 8.40 8.52 8.35
N SER A 164 9.40 8.95 7.57
CA SER A 164 10.04 10.25 7.70
C SER A 164 10.28 10.89 6.33
N PHE A 165 10.35 12.21 6.32
CA PHE A 165 10.84 13.00 5.20
C PHE A 165 12.10 13.74 5.66
N GLY A 166 13.23 13.41 5.04
CA GLY A 166 14.53 13.82 5.57
C GLY A 166 14.75 13.24 6.98
N ASN A 167 15.12 14.09 7.91
CA ASN A 167 15.41 13.76 9.31
C ASN A 167 14.18 13.88 10.25
N ILE A 168 13.01 14.32 9.74
CA ILE A 168 11.81 14.53 10.55
C ILE A 168 10.80 13.42 10.27
N ALA A 169 10.34 12.75 11.32
CA ALA A 169 9.30 11.72 11.22
C ALA A 169 7.89 12.33 11.15
N PHE A 170 6.97 11.62 10.49
CA PHE A 170 5.55 11.95 10.56
C PHE A 170 5.00 11.57 11.94
N ASN A 171 4.07 12.37 12.43
CA ASN A 171 3.36 12.11 13.67
C ASN A 171 1.90 11.73 13.41
N TYR A 172 1.34 10.88 14.27
CA TYR A 172 -0.06 10.45 14.23
C TYR A 172 -0.66 10.46 15.63
N ASP A 173 -1.74 11.22 15.82
CA ASP A 173 -2.40 11.41 17.12
C ASP A 173 -3.82 10.78 17.20
N GLY A 174 -4.16 9.89 16.26
CA GLY A 174 -5.47 9.23 16.19
C GLY A 174 -5.71 8.22 17.32
N GLN A 175 -6.95 8.18 17.79
CA GLN A 175 -7.39 7.32 18.88
C GLN A 175 -8.25 6.15 18.38
N GLY A 176 -8.00 4.95 18.92
CA GLY A 176 -8.73 3.74 18.53
C GLY A 176 -10.24 3.80 18.81
N ASN A 177 -10.65 4.47 19.90
CA ASN A 177 -12.07 4.65 20.25
C ASN A 177 -12.82 5.49 19.21
N GLU A 178 -12.19 6.50 18.62
CA GLU A 178 -12.81 7.32 17.58
C GLU A 178 -12.99 6.51 16.30
N VAL A 179 -11.96 5.73 15.92
CA VAL A 179 -12.04 4.81 14.75
C VAL A 179 -13.12 3.75 14.98
N PHE A 180 -13.22 3.20 16.19
CA PHE A 180 -14.26 2.23 16.53
C PHE A 180 -15.66 2.83 16.37
N ARG A 181 -15.91 4.06 16.85
CA ARG A 181 -17.21 4.74 16.70
C ARG A 181 -17.57 4.96 15.23
N ILE A 182 -16.61 5.37 14.42
CA ILE A 182 -16.81 5.54 12.96
C ILE A 182 -17.14 4.18 12.33
N TRP A 183 -16.38 3.15 12.71
CA TRP A 183 -16.49 1.81 12.13
C TRP A 183 -17.81 1.14 12.48
N ILE A 184 -18.19 1.10 13.77
CA ILE A 184 -19.43 0.42 14.21
C ILE A 184 -20.68 1.08 13.60
N LYS A 185 -20.74 2.43 13.63
CA LYS A 185 -21.81 3.17 12.98
C LYS A 185 -21.86 2.89 11.47
N GLY A 186 -20.70 2.87 10.84
CA GLY A 186 -20.60 2.62 9.39
C GLY A 186 -21.01 1.20 9.01
N ILE A 187 -20.63 0.18 9.78
CA ILE A 187 -21.04 -1.21 9.54
C ILE A 187 -22.56 -1.37 9.69
N LEU A 188 -23.15 -0.83 10.76
CA LEU A 188 -24.59 -0.91 10.98
C LEU A 188 -25.39 -0.28 9.82
N ILE A 189 -24.97 0.90 9.36
CA ILE A 189 -25.62 1.55 8.21
C ILE A 189 -25.33 0.76 6.91
N SER A 190 -24.14 0.17 6.76
CA SER A 190 -23.79 -0.63 5.58
C SER A 190 -24.66 -1.87 5.46
N ILE A 191 -25.02 -2.53 6.57
CA ILE A 191 -25.94 -3.66 6.56
C ILE A 191 -27.32 -3.21 6.09
N LEU A 192 -27.83 -2.08 6.58
CA LEU A 192 -29.14 -1.53 6.21
C LEU A 192 -29.19 -1.07 4.74
N THR A 193 -28.04 -0.68 4.16
CA THR A 193 -27.95 -0.19 2.79
C THR A 193 -27.36 -1.22 1.82
N PHE A 194 -27.40 -2.51 2.16
CA PHE A 194 -26.86 -3.61 1.32
C PHE A 194 -25.41 -3.34 0.83
N GLY A 195 -24.55 -2.79 1.74
CA GLY A 195 -23.15 -2.51 1.46
C GLY A 195 -22.87 -1.17 0.77
N ILE A 196 -23.86 -0.41 0.28
CA ILE A 196 -23.62 0.86 -0.41
C ILE A 196 -22.89 1.85 0.52
N TYR A 197 -23.20 1.88 1.80
CA TYR A 197 -22.57 2.80 2.76
C TYR A 197 -21.09 2.52 3.02
N MET A 198 -20.54 1.40 2.54
CA MET A 198 -19.09 1.09 2.67
C MET A 198 -18.19 2.16 2.06
N PHE A 199 -18.64 2.86 1.01
CA PHE A 199 -17.89 3.99 0.43
C PHE A 199 -17.75 5.15 1.43
N TRP A 200 -18.83 5.49 2.16
CA TRP A 200 -18.79 6.51 3.21
C TRP A 200 -17.96 6.05 4.41
N LEU A 201 -18.09 4.79 4.81
CA LEU A 201 -17.30 4.23 5.91
C LEU A 201 -15.80 4.32 5.59
N LYS A 202 -15.39 3.85 4.40
CA LYS A 202 -13.99 3.93 3.95
C LYS A 202 -13.51 5.39 3.87
N ALA A 203 -14.30 6.29 3.29
CA ALA A 203 -13.97 7.71 3.20
C ALA A 203 -13.78 8.34 4.60
N ASN A 204 -14.70 8.08 5.53
CA ASN A 204 -14.63 8.62 6.88
C ASN A 204 -13.40 8.12 7.66
N ILE A 205 -13.05 6.82 7.53
CA ILE A 205 -11.85 6.26 8.16
C ILE A 205 -10.59 6.85 7.53
N GLN A 206 -10.50 6.96 6.20
CA GLN A 206 -9.35 7.56 5.51
C GLN A 206 -9.19 9.03 5.87
N ARG A 207 -10.27 9.80 5.83
CA ARG A 207 -10.28 11.19 6.25
C ARG A 207 -9.82 11.36 7.70
N TYR A 208 -10.30 10.51 8.59
CA TYR A 208 -9.86 10.51 10.00
C TYR A 208 -8.36 10.27 10.11
N PHE A 209 -7.82 9.25 9.44
CA PHE A 209 -6.40 8.92 9.49
C PHE A 209 -5.51 10.07 8.98
N TRP A 210 -5.88 10.68 7.87
CA TRP A 210 -5.12 11.79 7.30
C TRP A 210 -5.20 13.05 8.16
N ASN A 211 -6.38 13.41 8.67
CA ASN A 211 -6.55 14.57 9.54
C ASN A 211 -5.85 14.46 10.91
N ARG A 212 -5.47 13.22 11.29
CA ARG A 212 -4.67 12.92 12.48
C ARG A 212 -3.19 12.71 12.15
N THR A 213 -2.78 12.97 10.91
CA THR A 213 -1.38 12.88 10.48
C THR A 213 -0.80 14.27 10.33
N SER A 214 0.38 14.50 10.91
CA SER A 214 1.11 15.75 10.83
C SER A 214 2.59 15.52 10.50
N TYR A 215 3.22 16.54 9.97
CA TYR A 215 4.65 16.60 9.71
C TYR A 215 5.18 17.95 10.27
N SER A 216 6.00 17.88 11.32
CA SER A 216 6.35 19.08 12.11
C SER A 216 5.08 19.84 12.49
N ASP A 217 5.02 21.14 12.19
CA ASP A 217 3.88 22.02 12.47
C ASP A 217 2.80 22.03 11.37
N THR A 218 2.97 21.19 10.35
CA THR A 218 2.03 21.11 9.22
C THR A 218 1.09 19.92 9.40
N ARG A 219 -0.22 20.15 9.33
CA ARG A 219 -1.25 19.12 9.31
C ARG A 219 -1.65 18.75 7.89
N ILE A 220 -1.88 17.45 7.68
CA ILE A 220 -2.52 16.97 6.47
C ILE A 220 -4.03 16.99 6.70
N VAL A 221 -4.76 17.70 5.84
CA VAL A 221 -6.23 17.76 5.90
C VAL A 221 -6.81 17.07 4.66
N SER A 222 -7.77 16.21 4.88
CA SER A 222 -8.46 15.49 3.81
C SER A 222 -9.94 15.86 3.79
N ASN A 223 -10.41 16.27 2.61
CA ASN A 223 -11.81 16.58 2.31
C ASN A 223 -12.49 15.42 1.53
N LEU A 224 -12.09 14.19 1.80
CA LEU A 224 -12.64 13.01 1.14
C LEU A 224 -14.07 12.70 1.62
N TYR A 225 -15.03 12.72 0.71
CA TYR A 225 -16.44 12.40 0.96
C TYR A 225 -16.86 11.12 0.25
N GLY A 226 -17.62 10.26 0.94
CA GLY A 226 -18.04 8.95 0.42
C GLY A 226 -18.89 9.01 -0.84
N GLY A 227 -19.77 10.01 -0.97
CA GLY A 227 -20.59 10.18 -2.19
C GLY A 227 -19.77 10.52 -3.43
N ILE A 228 -18.74 11.37 -3.29
CA ILE A 228 -17.84 11.69 -4.40
C ILE A 228 -16.96 10.46 -4.69
N TRP A 229 -16.49 9.76 -3.66
CA TRP A 229 -15.72 8.53 -3.85
C TRP A 229 -16.54 7.45 -4.59
N LEU A 230 -17.80 7.23 -4.21
CA LEU A 230 -18.71 6.33 -4.93
C LEU A 230 -18.85 6.74 -6.41
N LYS A 231 -19.13 8.03 -6.67
CA LYS A 231 -19.26 8.56 -8.03
C LYS A 231 -18.00 8.29 -8.88
N GLU A 232 -16.83 8.63 -8.37
CA GLU A 232 -15.57 8.43 -9.12
C GLU A 232 -15.22 6.95 -9.28
N SER A 233 -15.57 6.10 -8.30
CA SER A 233 -15.43 4.65 -8.44
C SER A 233 -16.36 4.07 -9.50
N LEU A 234 -17.61 4.51 -9.57
CA LEU A 234 -18.55 4.11 -10.62
C LEU A 234 -18.08 4.56 -12.01
N ILE A 235 -17.60 5.81 -12.13
CA ILE A 235 -17.05 6.31 -13.40
C ILE A 235 -15.83 5.48 -13.81
N TYR A 236 -14.95 5.12 -12.85
CA TYR A 236 -13.80 4.25 -13.11
C TYR A 236 -14.24 2.90 -13.68
N ILE A 237 -15.17 2.23 -13.01
CA ILE A 237 -15.70 0.93 -13.43
C ILE A 237 -16.35 1.02 -14.80
N LEU A 238 -17.21 2.03 -15.03
CA LEU A 238 -17.90 2.23 -16.32
C LEU A 238 -16.91 2.47 -17.46
N LEU A 239 -15.90 3.31 -17.26
CA LEU A 239 -14.87 3.55 -18.27
C LEU A 239 -14.10 2.27 -18.62
N VAL A 240 -13.75 1.46 -17.61
CA VAL A 240 -13.05 0.19 -17.84
C VAL A 240 -13.94 -0.80 -18.60
N ILE A 241 -15.20 -0.94 -18.22
CA ILE A 241 -16.14 -1.88 -18.86
C ILE A 241 -16.45 -1.45 -20.30
N ILE A 242 -16.87 -0.18 -20.53
CA ILE A 242 -17.27 0.32 -21.85
C ILE A 242 -16.10 0.26 -22.85
N THR A 243 -14.89 0.46 -22.38
CA THR A 243 -13.69 0.44 -23.23
C THR A 243 -12.99 -0.92 -23.28
N PHE A 244 -13.58 -1.98 -22.73
CA PHE A 244 -12.97 -3.32 -22.63
C PHE A 244 -11.55 -3.29 -22.02
N GLY A 245 -11.32 -2.40 -21.03
CA GLY A 245 -10.04 -2.22 -20.37
C GLY A 245 -9.11 -1.16 -20.98
N PHE A 246 -9.28 -0.77 -22.23
CA PHE A 246 -8.43 0.25 -22.88
C PHE A 246 -8.51 1.62 -22.19
N GLY A 247 -9.66 1.95 -21.60
CA GLY A 247 -9.86 3.19 -20.82
C GLY A 247 -9.22 3.19 -19.43
N MET A 248 -8.62 2.10 -18.99
CA MET A 248 -8.05 1.96 -17.65
C MET A 248 -6.99 3.04 -17.33
N ALA A 249 -6.21 3.46 -18.33
CA ALA A 249 -5.23 4.52 -18.17
C ALA A 249 -5.89 5.86 -17.79
N TRP A 250 -6.94 6.27 -18.51
CA TRP A 250 -7.68 7.50 -18.20
C TRP A 250 -8.44 7.41 -16.89
N ALA A 251 -9.11 6.27 -16.65
CA ALA A 251 -9.82 5.99 -15.41
C ALA A 251 -8.91 6.11 -14.20
N THR A 252 -7.70 5.53 -14.28
CA THR A 252 -6.69 5.58 -13.20
C THR A 252 -6.19 7.01 -12.95
N VAL A 253 -5.86 7.77 -14.00
CA VAL A 253 -5.44 9.18 -13.83
C VAL A 253 -6.53 10.01 -13.19
N ARG A 254 -7.77 9.88 -13.71
CA ARG A 254 -8.93 10.59 -13.19
C ARG A 254 -9.12 10.28 -11.70
N TYR A 255 -9.10 9.01 -11.35
CA TYR A 255 -9.28 8.56 -9.97
C TYR A 255 -8.16 9.05 -9.04
N LYS A 256 -6.89 8.94 -9.48
CA LYS A 256 -5.75 9.46 -8.71
C LYS A 256 -5.78 10.97 -8.56
N ARG A 257 -6.12 11.71 -9.62
CA ARG A 257 -6.26 13.18 -9.56
C ARG A 257 -7.36 13.58 -8.57
N PHE A 258 -8.50 12.92 -8.63
CA PHE A 258 -9.56 13.10 -7.65
C PHE A 258 -9.04 12.84 -6.23
N TYR A 259 -8.47 11.66 -5.99
CA TYR A 259 -8.01 11.26 -4.66
C TYR A 259 -6.96 12.23 -4.09
N LEU A 260 -5.93 12.55 -4.87
CA LEU A 260 -4.88 13.51 -4.46
C LEU A 260 -5.43 14.92 -4.27
N GLY A 261 -6.40 15.35 -5.07
CA GLY A 261 -7.04 16.65 -4.94
C GLY A 261 -7.89 16.82 -3.67
N THR A 262 -8.15 15.74 -2.92
CA THR A 262 -8.84 15.82 -1.62
C THR A 262 -7.93 16.20 -0.47
N PHE A 263 -6.61 16.26 -0.69
CA PHE A 263 -5.64 16.60 0.35
C PHE A 263 -5.21 18.05 0.27
N SER A 264 -5.09 18.67 1.41
CA SER A 264 -4.48 19.98 1.60
C SER A 264 -3.51 19.94 2.78
N LEU A 265 -2.55 20.85 2.79
CA LEU A 265 -1.62 21.01 3.88
C LEU A 265 -1.97 22.31 4.61
N GLU A 266 -2.21 22.24 5.91
CA GLU A 266 -2.42 23.37 6.78
C GLU A 266 -1.16 23.60 7.63
N GLY A 267 -0.57 24.78 7.50
CA GLY A 267 0.69 25.15 8.12
C GLY A 267 1.79 25.42 7.09
N LYS A 268 2.98 25.76 7.58
CA LYS A 268 4.17 26.00 6.76
C LYS A 268 5.19 24.92 7.01
N ILE A 269 5.65 24.28 5.93
CA ILE A 269 6.79 23.34 6.03
C ILE A 269 8.06 24.19 6.09
N ASP A 270 8.75 24.16 7.22
CA ASP A 270 10.08 24.75 7.33
C ASP A 270 11.10 23.81 6.67
N LEU A 271 11.35 24.04 5.39
CA LEU A 271 12.32 23.26 4.61
C LEU A 271 13.77 23.53 5.03
N ALA A 272 14.06 24.65 5.69
CA ALA A 272 15.40 24.96 6.16
C ALA A 272 15.82 24.04 7.32
N ALA A 273 14.83 23.59 8.11
CA ALA A 273 15.06 22.64 9.20
C ALA A 273 15.20 21.20 8.71
N VAL A 274 14.76 20.89 7.47
CA VAL A 274 14.77 19.52 6.92
C VAL A 274 16.13 19.22 6.28
N LYS A 275 16.88 18.32 6.89
CA LYS A 275 18.17 17.83 6.34
C LYS A 275 17.98 16.49 5.67
N GLN A 276 18.78 16.23 4.63
CA GLN A 276 18.81 14.91 4.00
C GLN A 276 19.22 13.86 5.04
N SER A 277 18.46 12.79 5.15
CA SER A 277 18.83 11.64 5.97
C SER A 277 19.89 10.80 5.24
N GLU A 278 20.91 10.30 5.92
CA GLU A 278 21.95 9.40 5.41
C GLU A 278 21.41 7.97 5.14
N ALA A 279 20.17 7.83 4.77
CA ALA A 279 19.53 6.54 4.54
C ALA A 279 20.15 5.82 3.33
N LYS A 280 20.62 4.60 3.55
CA LYS A 280 21.03 3.70 2.46
C LYS A 280 19.83 3.35 1.58
N LEU A 281 20.07 3.28 0.27
CA LEU A 281 19.06 2.82 -0.69
C LEU A 281 18.71 1.36 -0.40
N THR A 282 17.42 1.07 -0.35
CA THR A 282 16.91 -0.29 -0.08
C THR A 282 16.72 -1.06 -1.38
N GLY A 283 16.96 -2.37 -1.38
CA GLY A 283 16.73 -3.25 -2.53
C GLY A 283 15.24 -3.49 -2.80
N ALA A 284 14.91 -3.87 -4.03
CA ALA A 284 13.54 -4.01 -4.53
C ALA A 284 12.89 -5.38 -4.25
N THR A 285 13.51 -6.27 -3.48
CA THR A 285 12.96 -7.63 -3.23
C THR A 285 11.59 -7.59 -2.59
N GLY A 286 11.39 -6.68 -1.62
CA GLY A 286 10.09 -6.51 -0.97
C GLY A 286 9.02 -5.94 -1.90
N GLU A 287 9.38 -5.02 -2.81
CA GLU A 287 8.47 -4.50 -3.84
C GLU A 287 8.00 -5.62 -4.77
N GLY A 288 8.93 -6.44 -5.29
CA GLY A 288 8.58 -7.56 -6.14
C GLY A 288 7.69 -8.60 -5.46
N MET A 289 7.90 -8.86 -4.17
CA MET A 289 7.02 -9.74 -3.39
C MET A 289 5.64 -9.11 -3.18
N ALA A 290 5.57 -7.82 -2.87
CA ALA A 290 4.29 -7.13 -2.68
C ALA A 290 3.47 -7.10 -3.98
N ASP A 291 4.11 -6.88 -5.12
CA ASP A 291 3.46 -6.93 -6.43
C ASP A 291 2.92 -8.32 -6.76
N PHE A 292 3.67 -9.38 -6.41
CA PHE A 292 3.21 -10.75 -6.62
C PHE A 292 1.98 -11.10 -5.78
N PHE A 293 1.90 -10.60 -4.55
CA PHE A 293 0.77 -10.84 -3.64
C PHE A 293 -0.36 -9.80 -3.76
N ASP A 294 -0.26 -8.85 -4.71
CA ASP A 294 -1.21 -7.73 -4.87
C ASP A 294 -1.44 -6.95 -3.56
N VAL A 295 -0.37 -6.78 -2.78
CA VAL A 295 -0.39 -6.03 -1.52
C VAL A 295 -0.23 -4.55 -1.83
N GLU A 296 -1.34 -3.86 -2.08
CA GLU A 296 -1.36 -2.40 -2.19
C GLU A 296 -1.26 -1.77 -0.79
N MET A 297 -0.32 -0.82 -0.66
CA MET A 297 -0.12 -0.04 0.56
C MET A 297 -0.25 1.45 0.30
#